data_291c4c2fa6d71f0caa03cb454f6a091a
#
_entry.id   291c4c2fa6d71f0caa03cb454f6a091a
#
_cell.length_a   1.000
_cell.length_b   1.000
_cell.length_c   1.000
_cell.angle_alpha   90.00
_cell.angle_beta   90.00
_cell.angle_gamma   90.00
#
_symmetry.space_group_name_H-M   'P 1'
#
loop_
_entity.id
_entity.type
_entity.pdbx_description
1 polymer ?
#
loop_
_entity_poly.entity_id
_entity_poly.type
_entity_poly.pdbx_seq_one_letter_code
_entity_poly.pdbx_strand_id
1 'polypeptide(L)'
;MKTSTGTENRPENVVISQSVAILVDGNNLERAIHDEAGNPHSMLNFDTLIPKLLDNRSLNRLFYFREGRQISSKLKERLHHHYHGSVQPCHKSADIPLTIKAMQLANKVDTIIILSGDSDYVELVRHLKTEGVRVEIAAVTSATSSLLVDESDYFHEVTKDDWFTLPPRPPKRKPDRKQP
;
A
#
# COMPACT_ATOMS: atom_id res chain seq x y z
N MET A 1 13.18 18.62 -5.25
CA MET A 1 13.91 17.64 -4.42
C MET A 1 13.79 18.08 -2.97
N LYS A 2 12.85 17.52 -2.22
CA LYS A 2 12.75 17.77 -0.76
C LYS A 2 13.12 16.47 -0.05
N THR A 3 14.37 16.30 0.21
CA THR A 3 14.89 15.34 1.18
C THR A 3 14.62 15.94 2.56
N SER A 4 13.66 15.41 3.27
CA SER A 4 13.41 15.78 4.64
C SER A 4 13.65 14.57 5.53
N THR A 5 14.82 14.49 6.07
CA THR A 5 15.08 13.83 7.34
C THR A 5 14.42 14.68 8.43
N GLY A 6 13.19 14.37 8.77
CA GLY A 6 12.38 15.14 9.70
C GLY A 6 12.74 14.94 11.17
N THR A 7 14.02 15.06 11.56
CA THR A 7 14.47 15.07 12.95
C THR A 7 14.95 16.46 13.40
N GLU A 8 14.65 17.51 12.62
CA GLU A 8 15.13 18.84 12.96
C GLU A 8 14.25 19.52 14.00
N ASN A 9 14.83 19.71 15.19
CA ASN A 9 14.43 20.68 16.24
C ASN A 9 13.02 20.61 16.80
N ARG A 10 12.55 19.42 17.20
CA ARG A 10 11.42 19.36 18.13
C ARG A 10 11.89 19.78 19.52
N PRO A 11 11.12 20.62 20.24
CA PRO A 11 11.36 20.85 21.65
C PRO A 11 11.35 19.51 22.40
N GLU A 12 12.30 19.27 23.29
CA GLU A 12 12.54 17.97 23.95
C GLU A 12 11.31 17.39 24.69
N ASN A 13 10.28 18.19 24.93
CA ASN A 13 9.08 17.80 25.69
C ASN A 13 7.79 17.70 24.85
N VAL A 14 7.87 17.72 23.51
CA VAL A 14 6.67 17.58 22.67
C VAL A 14 6.54 16.15 22.19
N VAL A 15 5.52 15.45 22.72
CA VAL A 15 5.11 14.13 22.24
C VAL A 15 3.97 14.33 21.22
N ILE A 16 4.21 13.92 19.98
CA ILE A 16 3.20 13.96 18.92
C ILE A 16 2.63 12.56 18.74
N SER A 17 1.31 12.42 18.87
CA SER A 17 0.63 11.18 18.52
C SER A 17 0.84 10.88 17.03
N GLN A 18 1.14 9.62 16.71
CA GLN A 18 1.50 9.21 15.35
C GLN A 18 0.96 7.81 15.04
N SER A 19 -0.35 7.67 15.11
CA SER A 19 -1.01 6.45 14.67
C SER A 19 -1.21 6.48 13.15
N VAL A 20 -0.84 5.39 12.48
CA VAL A 20 -0.87 5.26 11.01
C VAL A 20 -1.82 4.16 10.59
N ALA A 21 -2.71 4.45 9.65
CA ALA A 21 -3.43 3.44 8.88
C ALA A 21 -2.84 3.34 7.47
N ILE A 22 -2.67 2.11 6.98
CA ILE A 22 -2.15 1.82 5.64
C ILE A 22 -3.26 1.19 4.81
N LEU A 23 -3.58 1.79 3.67
CA LEU A 23 -4.59 1.34 2.73
C LEU A 23 -3.93 1.02 1.39
N VAL A 24 -4.01 -0.23 0.96
CA VAL A 24 -3.33 -0.71 -0.25
C VAL A 24 -4.33 -1.00 -1.35
N ASP A 25 -4.23 -0.29 -2.46
CA ASP A 25 -4.86 -0.69 -3.72
C ASP A 25 -3.98 -1.77 -4.38
N GLY A 26 -4.30 -3.03 -4.09
CA GLY A 26 -3.45 -4.15 -4.48
C GLY A 26 -3.30 -4.31 -5.98
N ASN A 27 -4.35 -4.08 -6.75
CA ASN A 27 -4.30 -4.24 -8.21
C ASN A 27 -3.51 -3.11 -8.88
N ASN A 28 -3.70 -1.86 -8.45
CA ASN A 28 -2.96 -0.72 -8.98
C ASN A 28 -1.46 -0.87 -8.68
N LEU A 29 -1.11 -1.15 -7.42
CA LEU A 29 0.27 -1.28 -6.98
C LEU A 29 0.99 -2.48 -7.63
N GLU A 30 0.34 -3.65 -7.67
CA GLU A 30 0.91 -4.84 -8.31
C GLU A 30 1.17 -4.60 -9.80
N ARG A 31 0.24 -3.98 -10.53
CA ARG A 31 0.42 -3.63 -11.95
C ARG A 31 1.62 -2.71 -12.13
N ALA A 32 1.73 -1.65 -11.33
CA ALA A 32 2.85 -0.71 -11.40
C ALA A 32 4.19 -1.40 -11.14
N ILE A 33 4.26 -2.31 -10.17
CA ILE A 33 5.46 -3.11 -9.89
C ILE A 33 5.79 -4.05 -11.06
N HIS A 34 4.80 -4.72 -11.65
CA HIS A 34 5.02 -5.62 -12.78
C HIS A 34 5.59 -4.86 -14.00
N ASP A 35 5.04 -3.68 -14.27
CA ASP A 35 5.48 -2.84 -15.39
C ASP A 35 6.91 -2.31 -15.14
N GLU A 36 7.21 -1.82 -13.94
CA GLU A 36 8.52 -1.30 -13.59
C GLU A 36 9.60 -2.41 -13.55
N ALA A 37 9.26 -3.57 -13.01
CA ALA A 37 10.15 -4.72 -12.94
C ALA A 37 10.29 -5.47 -14.28
N GLY A 38 9.40 -5.21 -15.25
CA GLY A 38 9.32 -5.98 -16.49
C GLY A 38 8.98 -7.45 -16.26
N ASN A 39 8.35 -7.79 -15.14
CA ASN A 39 8.11 -9.19 -14.75
C ASN A 39 6.79 -9.34 -13.96
N PRO A 40 5.81 -10.12 -14.49
CA PRO A 40 4.51 -10.32 -13.85
C PRO A 40 4.57 -11.22 -12.59
N HIS A 41 5.73 -11.74 -12.25
CA HIS A 41 5.94 -12.54 -11.03
C HIS A 41 6.60 -11.71 -9.90
N SER A 42 6.77 -10.41 -10.10
CA SER A 42 7.25 -9.52 -9.05
C SER A 42 6.15 -9.27 -8.03
N MET A 43 6.51 -9.32 -6.76
CA MET A 43 5.59 -9.19 -5.63
C MET A 43 6.11 -8.21 -4.60
N LEU A 44 5.19 -7.44 -4.03
CA LEU A 44 5.51 -6.50 -2.96
C LEU A 44 6.15 -7.21 -1.75
N ASN A 45 7.22 -6.64 -1.25
CA ASN A 45 7.86 -7.06 -0.02
C ASN A 45 7.37 -6.19 1.16
N PHE A 46 6.39 -6.68 1.88
CA PHE A 46 5.83 -5.97 3.03
C PHE A 46 6.85 -5.79 4.15
N ASP A 47 7.81 -6.70 4.29
CA ASP A 47 8.78 -6.66 5.40
C ASP A 47 9.81 -5.54 5.22
N THR A 48 10.05 -5.09 3.99
CA THR A 48 10.87 -3.89 3.71
C THR A 48 10.03 -2.63 3.66
N LEU A 49 8.88 -2.69 3.00
CA LEU A 49 8.06 -1.51 2.75
C LEU A 49 7.37 -0.99 4.01
N ILE A 50 6.72 -1.84 4.82
CA ILE A 50 5.95 -1.37 5.97
C ILE A 50 6.82 -0.63 7.00
N PRO A 51 7.99 -1.13 7.42
CA PRO A 51 8.88 -0.37 8.31
C PRO A 51 9.33 0.98 7.71
N LYS A 52 9.63 1.01 6.42
CA LYS A 52 9.99 2.24 5.69
C LYS A 52 8.86 3.27 5.73
N LEU A 53 7.61 2.84 5.49
CA LEU A 53 6.45 3.72 5.51
C LEU A 53 6.13 4.24 6.91
N LEU A 54 6.30 3.41 7.91
CA LEU A 54 5.99 3.78 9.29
C LEU A 54 7.01 4.78 9.87
N ASP A 55 8.28 4.63 9.55
CA ASP A 55 9.36 5.49 10.09
C ASP A 55 9.22 5.72 11.60
N ASN A 56 9.24 4.63 12.36
CA ASN A 56 9.06 4.59 13.82
C ASN A 56 7.67 5.05 14.33
N ARG A 57 6.69 5.25 13.47
CA ARG A 57 5.30 5.53 13.87
C ARG A 57 4.55 4.23 14.15
N SER A 58 3.47 4.31 14.92
CA SER A 58 2.67 3.13 15.30
C SER A 58 1.68 2.75 14.21
N LEU A 59 1.72 1.48 13.77
CA LEU A 59 0.71 0.94 12.86
C LEU A 59 -0.60 0.68 13.62
N ASN A 60 -1.66 1.37 13.24
CA ASN A 60 -3.02 1.13 13.74
C ASN A 60 -3.67 -0.04 13.01
N ARG A 61 -3.75 0.05 11.68
CA ARG A 61 -4.36 -0.97 10.81
C ARG A 61 -3.74 -0.96 9.42
N LEU A 62 -3.75 -2.14 8.78
CA LEU A 62 -3.44 -2.31 7.37
C LEU A 62 -4.62 -2.96 6.67
N PHE A 63 -5.09 -2.36 5.58
CA PHE A 63 -6.13 -2.90 4.71
C PHE A 63 -5.59 -3.08 3.30
N TYR A 64 -5.69 -4.29 2.78
CA TYR A 64 -5.29 -4.63 1.42
C TYR A 64 -6.54 -4.92 0.59
N PHE A 65 -6.82 -4.04 -0.36
CA PHE A 65 -7.96 -4.16 -1.26
C PHE A 65 -7.51 -4.87 -2.53
N ARG A 66 -8.29 -5.84 -2.97
CA ARG A 66 -7.99 -6.59 -4.18
C ARG A 66 -9.25 -6.94 -4.94
N GLU A 67 -9.21 -6.73 -6.24
CA GLU A 67 -10.26 -7.15 -7.16
C GLU A 67 -10.33 -8.67 -7.28
N GLY A 68 -11.55 -9.19 -7.44
CA GLY A 68 -11.80 -10.59 -7.64
C GLY A 68 -11.91 -11.42 -6.36
N ARG A 69 -12.24 -12.71 -6.55
CA ARG A 69 -12.54 -13.65 -5.44
C ARG A 69 -11.35 -14.47 -4.99
N GLN A 70 -10.33 -14.61 -5.84
CA GLN A 70 -9.16 -15.44 -5.56
C GLN A 70 -8.06 -14.61 -4.90
N ILE A 71 -8.02 -14.68 -3.59
CA ILE A 71 -6.97 -14.05 -2.79
C ILE A 71 -6.16 -15.16 -2.13
N SER A 72 -4.83 -15.08 -2.25
CA SER A 72 -3.92 -16.05 -1.63
C SER A 72 -4.14 -16.14 -0.12
N SER A 73 -4.36 -17.36 0.39
CA SER A 73 -4.45 -17.60 1.84
C SER A 73 -3.17 -17.19 2.55
N LYS A 74 -2.01 -17.43 1.94
CA LYS A 74 -0.70 -17.03 2.47
C LYS A 74 -0.59 -15.52 2.65
N LEU A 75 -1.10 -14.73 1.70
CA LEU A 75 -1.13 -13.27 1.83
C LEU A 75 -2.01 -12.85 2.99
N LYS A 76 -3.21 -13.41 3.11
CA LYS A 76 -4.14 -13.12 4.21
C LYS A 76 -3.51 -13.42 5.57
N GLU A 77 -2.95 -14.61 5.73
CA GLU A 77 -2.30 -15.05 6.97
C GLU A 77 -1.13 -14.15 7.34
N ARG A 78 -0.25 -13.85 6.36
CA ARG A 78 0.91 -12.98 6.59
C ARG A 78 0.50 -11.59 7.04
N LEU A 79 -0.43 -10.94 6.33
CA LEU A 79 -0.90 -9.60 6.69
C LEU A 79 -1.58 -9.60 8.06
N HIS A 80 -2.37 -10.63 8.36
CA HIS A 80 -3.04 -10.76 9.65
C HIS A 80 -2.04 -10.92 10.81
N HIS A 81 -1.13 -11.88 10.69
CA HIS A 81 -0.22 -12.21 11.80
C HIS A 81 0.87 -11.16 12.03
N HIS A 82 1.40 -10.55 10.96
CA HIS A 82 2.55 -9.64 11.10
C HIS A 82 2.15 -8.17 11.24
N TYR A 83 0.98 -7.78 10.68
CA TYR A 83 0.61 -6.36 10.57
C TYR A 83 -0.80 -6.06 11.06
N HIS A 84 -1.46 -6.98 11.74
CA HIS A 84 -2.88 -6.86 12.10
C HIS A 84 -3.75 -6.42 10.91
N GLY A 85 -3.35 -6.83 9.72
CA GLY A 85 -3.95 -6.45 8.46
C GLY A 85 -5.12 -7.33 8.06
N SER A 86 -5.94 -6.82 7.17
CA SER A 86 -7.01 -7.58 6.55
C SER A 86 -7.01 -7.41 5.04
N VAL A 87 -7.34 -8.49 4.33
CA VAL A 87 -7.52 -8.46 2.88
C VAL A 87 -9.00 -8.35 2.57
N GLN A 88 -9.36 -7.34 1.77
CA GLN A 88 -10.74 -7.02 1.40
C GLN A 88 -10.95 -7.30 -0.08
N PRO A 89 -11.73 -8.33 -0.45
CA PRO A 89 -12.09 -8.57 -1.84
C PRO A 89 -13.05 -7.48 -2.33
N CYS A 90 -12.76 -6.94 -3.52
CA CYS A 90 -13.59 -5.94 -4.18
C CYS A 90 -14.31 -6.55 -5.37
N HIS A 91 -15.56 -6.13 -5.63
CA HIS A 91 -16.35 -6.66 -6.75
C HIS A 91 -15.78 -6.23 -8.11
N LYS A 92 -15.37 -4.96 -8.20
CA LYS A 92 -14.74 -4.36 -9.39
C LYS A 92 -13.41 -3.73 -8.99
N SER A 93 -13.36 -2.38 -8.89
CA SER A 93 -12.15 -1.67 -8.46
C SER A 93 -12.08 -1.51 -6.93
N ALA A 94 -10.89 -1.18 -6.44
CA ALA A 94 -10.66 -0.87 -5.03
C ALA A 94 -11.11 0.54 -4.64
N ASP A 95 -11.36 1.44 -5.60
CA ASP A 95 -11.53 2.88 -5.37
C ASP A 95 -12.62 3.21 -4.36
N ILE A 96 -13.83 2.66 -4.56
CA ILE A 96 -14.95 2.94 -3.65
C ILE A 96 -14.74 2.28 -2.28
N PRO A 97 -14.42 0.97 -2.16
CA PRO A 97 -14.17 0.35 -0.87
C PRO A 97 -13.03 0.98 -0.08
N LEU A 98 -11.93 1.35 -0.74
CA LEU A 98 -10.79 2.02 -0.13
C LEU A 98 -11.19 3.42 0.35
N THR A 99 -11.89 4.19 -0.48
CA THR A 99 -12.37 5.54 -0.13
C THR A 99 -13.28 5.49 1.11
N ILE A 100 -14.26 4.58 1.14
CA ILE A 100 -15.15 4.41 2.29
C ILE A 100 -14.33 4.08 3.55
N LYS A 101 -13.36 3.18 3.43
CA LYS A 101 -12.51 2.80 4.57
C LYS A 101 -11.65 3.95 5.06
N ALA A 102 -11.05 4.72 4.16
CA ALA A 102 -10.26 5.90 4.49
C ALA A 102 -11.08 6.94 5.27
N MET A 103 -12.29 7.23 4.80
CA MET A 103 -13.19 8.15 5.48
C MET A 103 -13.61 7.65 6.87
N GLN A 104 -13.83 6.34 7.05
CA GLN A 104 -14.14 5.75 8.36
C GLN A 104 -12.97 5.84 9.36
N LEU A 105 -11.74 5.96 8.85
CA LEU A 105 -10.52 6.03 9.66
C LEU A 105 -10.08 7.47 9.95
N ALA A 106 -10.58 8.45 9.22
CA ALA A 106 -10.16 9.85 9.31
C ALA A 106 -10.15 10.42 10.75
N ASN A 107 -11.13 10.03 11.57
CA ASN A 107 -11.22 10.47 12.97
C ASN A 107 -10.58 9.49 13.97
N LYS A 108 -9.82 8.49 13.50
CA LYS A 108 -9.28 7.41 14.35
C LYS A 108 -7.77 7.31 14.29
N VAL A 109 -7.14 7.96 13.34
CA VAL A 109 -5.69 7.91 13.13
C VAL A 109 -5.17 9.30 12.77
N ASP A 110 -3.89 9.53 13.01
CA ASP A 110 -3.24 10.80 12.71
C ASP A 110 -2.78 10.87 11.24
N THR A 111 -2.44 9.72 10.68
CA THR A 111 -1.94 9.60 9.31
C THR A 111 -2.62 8.46 8.58
N ILE A 112 -2.98 8.69 7.32
CA ILE A 112 -3.41 7.67 6.37
C ILE A 112 -2.38 7.61 5.25
N ILE A 113 -1.82 6.42 5.00
CA ILE A 113 -0.94 6.15 3.86
C ILE A 113 -1.72 5.35 2.83
N ILE A 114 -1.88 5.89 1.63
CA ILE A 114 -2.54 5.22 0.50
C ILE A 114 -1.46 4.69 -0.46
N LEU A 115 -1.45 3.38 -0.66
CA LEU A 115 -0.56 2.72 -1.60
C LEU A 115 -1.25 2.59 -2.96
N SER A 116 -1.17 3.63 -3.75
CA SER A 116 -1.66 3.72 -5.12
C SER A 116 -1.10 4.96 -5.81
N GLY A 117 -0.87 4.86 -7.12
CA GLY A 117 -0.50 6.01 -7.97
C GLY A 117 -1.68 6.61 -8.74
N ASP A 118 -2.90 6.13 -8.49
CA ASP A 118 -4.08 6.47 -9.27
C ASP A 118 -4.61 7.87 -8.94
N SER A 119 -4.82 8.67 -9.99
CA SER A 119 -5.38 10.02 -9.88
C SER A 119 -6.81 10.07 -9.31
N ASP A 120 -7.54 8.96 -9.36
CA ASP A 120 -8.91 8.89 -8.83
C ASP A 120 -8.97 9.11 -7.31
N TYR A 121 -7.84 8.95 -6.61
CA TYR A 121 -7.74 9.24 -5.19
C TYR A 121 -7.46 10.72 -4.85
N VAL A 122 -7.28 11.61 -5.81
CA VAL A 122 -7.00 13.04 -5.57
C VAL A 122 -8.08 13.69 -4.70
N GLU A 123 -9.35 13.46 -5.03
CA GLU A 123 -10.46 14.05 -4.25
C GLU A 123 -10.55 13.45 -2.85
N LEU A 124 -10.21 12.17 -2.67
CA LEU A 124 -10.11 11.55 -1.36
C LEU A 124 -9.01 12.20 -0.52
N VAL A 125 -7.82 12.42 -1.10
CA VAL A 125 -6.70 13.10 -0.43
C VAL A 125 -7.11 14.48 0.05
N ARG A 126 -7.71 15.29 -0.82
CA ARG A 126 -8.22 16.63 -0.50
C ARG A 126 -9.21 16.59 0.66
N HIS A 127 -10.17 15.68 0.59
CA HIS A 127 -11.19 15.52 1.65
C HIS A 127 -10.55 15.15 2.98
N LEU A 128 -9.70 14.14 3.04
CA LEU A 128 -9.05 13.70 4.27
C LEU A 128 -8.21 14.81 4.91
N LYS A 129 -7.53 15.62 4.10
CA LYS A 129 -6.77 16.78 4.60
C LYS A 129 -7.68 17.85 5.22
N THR A 130 -8.87 18.05 4.68
CA THR A 130 -9.84 18.98 5.31
C THR A 130 -10.36 18.46 6.65
N GLU A 131 -10.38 17.14 6.86
CA GLU A 131 -10.69 16.49 8.15
C GLU A 131 -9.52 16.52 9.15
N GLY A 132 -8.38 17.11 8.77
CA GLY A 132 -7.21 17.24 9.63
C GLY A 132 -6.29 16.02 9.67
N VAL A 133 -6.49 15.06 8.77
CA VAL A 133 -5.65 13.87 8.66
C VAL A 133 -4.43 14.18 7.79
N ARG A 134 -3.25 13.76 8.22
CA ARG A 134 -2.07 13.74 7.37
C ARG A 134 -2.21 12.63 6.32
N VAL A 135 -2.08 12.96 5.05
CA VAL A 135 -2.24 11.99 3.96
C VAL A 135 -0.93 11.82 3.21
N GLU A 136 -0.44 10.60 3.19
CA GLU A 136 0.79 10.22 2.48
C GLU A 136 0.45 9.23 1.35
N ILE A 137 1.15 9.35 0.25
CA ILE A 137 1.03 8.44 -0.91
C ILE A 137 2.28 7.59 -1.01
N ALA A 138 2.13 6.30 -1.29
CA ALA A 138 3.23 5.41 -1.58
C ALA A 138 2.98 4.69 -2.91
N ALA A 139 3.86 4.88 -3.88
CA ALA A 139 3.69 4.29 -5.21
C ALA A 139 5.00 4.24 -6.01
N VAL A 140 4.97 3.50 -7.11
CA VAL A 140 6.04 3.51 -8.11
C VAL A 140 5.96 4.83 -8.89
N THR A 141 7.03 5.60 -8.89
CA THR A 141 7.03 6.98 -9.42
C THR A 141 6.60 7.05 -10.89
N SER A 142 7.04 6.13 -11.74
CA SER A 142 6.71 6.08 -13.17
C SER A 142 5.22 5.84 -13.45
N ALA A 143 4.48 5.26 -12.49
CA ALA A 143 3.06 4.92 -12.59
C ALA A 143 2.17 5.82 -11.71
N THR A 144 2.68 6.96 -11.25
CA THR A 144 1.98 7.82 -10.30
C THR A 144 1.59 9.16 -10.95
N SER A 145 0.36 9.57 -10.72
CA SER A 145 -0.14 10.90 -11.11
C SER A 145 0.63 12.00 -10.36
N SER A 146 1.18 12.96 -11.09
CA SER A 146 1.85 14.12 -10.49
C SER A 146 0.90 14.93 -9.60
N LEU A 147 -0.36 15.05 -10.01
CA LEU A 147 -1.38 15.74 -9.22
C LEU A 147 -1.61 15.06 -7.86
N LEU A 148 -1.60 13.72 -7.83
CA LEU A 148 -1.74 12.98 -6.57
C LEU A 148 -0.55 13.22 -5.63
N VAL A 149 0.66 13.29 -6.19
CA VAL A 149 1.87 13.62 -5.43
C VAL A 149 1.82 15.03 -4.87
N ASP A 150 1.41 16.00 -5.69
CA ASP A 150 1.33 17.43 -5.31
C ASP A 150 0.29 17.67 -4.20
N GLU A 151 -0.82 16.95 -4.22
CA GLU A 151 -1.89 17.07 -3.22
C GLU A 151 -1.55 16.37 -1.90
N SER A 152 -0.68 15.35 -1.91
CA SER A 152 -0.29 14.63 -0.71
C SER A 152 0.61 15.45 0.22
N ASP A 153 0.60 15.12 1.51
CA ASP A 153 1.53 15.73 2.48
C ASP A 153 2.94 15.15 2.37
N TYR A 154 3.05 13.92 1.89
CA TYR A 154 4.33 13.26 1.63
C TYR A 154 4.18 12.14 0.59
N PHE A 155 5.23 11.93 -0.21
CA PHE A 155 5.31 10.87 -1.19
C PHE A 155 6.44 9.90 -0.85
N HIS A 156 6.10 8.63 -0.70
CA HIS A 156 7.04 7.52 -0.53
C HIS A 156 7.24 6.80 -1.86
N GLU A 157 8.42 6.87 -2.39
CA GLU A 157 8.75 6.10 -3.59
C GLU A 157 8.87 4.62 -3.26
N VAL A 158 8.10 3.78 -3.97
CA VAL A 158 8.23 2.32 -3.96
C VAL A 158 9.29 1.95 -5.00
N THR A 159 10.40 1.40 -4.55
CA THR A 159 11.58 1.11 -5.36
C THR A 159 11.82 -0.39 -5.51
N LYS A 160 12.79 -0.77 -6.33
CA LYS A 160 13.19 -2.18 -6.53
C LYS A 160 13.55 -2.93 -5.24
N ASP A 161 13.86 -2.24 -4.17
CA ASP A 161 14.18 -2.85 -2.88
C ASP A 161 12.89 -3.24 -2.11
N ASP A 162 11.74 -2.74 -2.55
CA ASP A 162 10.43 -2.97 -1.94
C ASP A 162 9.64 -4.12 -2.59
N TRP A 163 10.21 -4.82 -3.57
CA TRP A 163 9.61 -6.02 -4.16
C TRP A 163 10.64 -7.11 -4.45
N PHE A 164 10.16 -8.31 -4.69
CA PHE A 164 10.97 -9.46 -5.09
C PHE A 164 10.28 -10.23 -6.22
N THR A 165 11.06 -10.95 -7.00
CA THR A 165 10.54 -11.76 -8.09
C THR A 165 10.52 -13.23 -7.71
N LEU A 166 9.38 -13.88 -7.85
CA LEU A 166 9.27 -15.31 -7.66
C LEU A 166 9.89 -16.07 -8.85
N PRO A 167 10.58 -17.18 -8.61
CA PRO A 167 11.03 -18.03 -9.70
C PRO A 167 9.83 -18.58 -10.48
N PRO A 168 9.98 -18.81 -11.80
CA PRO A 168 8.91 -19.40 -12.60
C PRO A 168 8.49 -20.75 -12.00
N ARG A 169 7.18 -20.98 -11.92
CA ARG A 169 6.66 -22.26 -11.45
C ARG A 169 7.11 -23.37 -12.37
N PRO A 170 7.63 -24.48 -11.85
CA PRO A 170 7.93 -25.64 -12.69
C PRO A 170 6.65 -26.09 -13.42
N PRO A 171 6.75 -26.55 -14.66
CA PRO A 171 5.59 -27.00 -15.44
C PRO A 171 4.86 -28.10 -14.65
N LYS A 172 3.55 -27.99 -14.53
CA LYS A 172 2.72 -29.03 -13.91
C LYS A 172 3.01 -30.34 -14.67
N ARG A 173 3.53 -31.35 -13.98
CA ARG A 173 3.62 -32.71 -14.53
C ARG A 173 2.22 -33.10 -15.02
N LYS A 174 2.09 -33.38 -16.31
CA LYS A 174 0.86 -33.99 -16.84
C LYS A 174 0.68 -35.33 -16.10
N PRO A 175 -0.52 -35.65 -15.61
CA PRO A 175 -0.75 -36.97 -15.06
C PRO A 175 -0.43 -38.01 -16.13
N ASP A 176 0.39 -39.01 -15.77
CA ASP A 176 0.67 -40.15 -16.66
C ASP A 176 -0.66 -40.75 -17.10
N ARG A 177 -0.94 -40.66 -18.40
CA ARG A 177 -2.03 -41.45 -19.00
C ARG A 177 -1.69 -42.92 -18.78
N LYS A 178 -2.34 -43.54 -17.80
CA LYS A 178 -2.37 -44.98 -17.73
C LYS A 178 -2.90 -45.46 -19.09
N GLN A 179 -2.03 -46.10 -19.86
CA GLN A 179 -2.45 -46.87 -21.04
C GLN A 179 -3.31 -48.04 -20.58
N PRO A 180 -4.32 -48.44 -21.39
CA PRO A 180 -5.24 -49.52 -21.08
C PRO A 180 -4.55 -50.89 -21.06
#